data_ee00a12b368180a6d2a3b9982e02c567
#
_entry.id   ee00a12b368180a6d2a3b9982e02c567
#
_cell.length_a   1.000
_cell.length_b   1.000
_cell.length_c   1.000
_cell.angle_alpha   90.00
_cell.angle_beta   90.00
_cell.angle_gamma   90.00
#
_symmetry.space_group_name_H-M   'P 1'
#
loop_
_entity.id
_entity.type
_entity.pdbx_description
1 polymer ?
#
loop_
_entity_poly.entity_id
_entity_poly.type
_entity_poly.pdbx_seq_one_letter_code
_entity_poly.pdbx_strand_id
1 'polypeptide(L)'
;MFKAFQIVLAAVALLGPQLSNAASPKEPSEPGEYIIIAGGVSLRIWEKWKVEPHDNWWANFIRASRIRIEQIQQANPNQQITWLVYRPAYVARSRQDSRDYTNLITSVRDTFHVRLMWFDSTSQLLNYINRGQPRDRVKINGLEFFGHSNKACWMFDYSSFIDSASKVWLHENDLTKINRGIFTKDALVRSWGCHTGESMSGRFRSATGVSMWGLTGKSQYLTEELPVPSTAAGRWTR
;
A
#
# COMPACT_ATOMS: atom_id res chain seq x y z
N MET A 1 -4.62 -40.95 -55.96
CA MET A 1 -5.78 -40.32 -55.30
C MET A 1 -5.45 -40.09 -53.84
N PHE A 2 -4.96 -38.91 -53.51
CA PHE A 2 -4.68 -38.50 -52.13
C PHE A 2 -5.84 -37.63 -51.61
N LYS A 3 -6.56 -38.11 -50.59
CA LYS A 3 -7.60 -37.33 -49.90
C LYS A 3 -6.93 -36.42 -48.85
N ALA A 4 -7.06 -35.12 -49.05
CA ALA A 4 -6.66 -34.13 -48.06
C ALA A 4 -7.64 -34.11 -46.87
N PHE A 5 -7.12 -34.32 -45.67
CA PHE A 5 -7.86 -34.14 -44.41
C PHE A 5 -7.74 -32.66 -44.02
N GLN A 6 -8.85 -31.95 -44.02
CA GLN A 6 -8.93 -30.59 -43.46
C GLN A 6 -9.17 -30.73 -41.97
N ILE A 7 -8.18 -30.26 -41.17
CA ILE A 7 -8.34 -30.13 -39.71
C ILE A 7 -8.98 -28.75 -39.46
N VAL A 8 -10.21 -28.76 -38.96
CA VAL A 8 -10.90 -27.56 -38.48
C VAL A 8 -10.46 -27.33 -37.03
N LEU A 9 -9.62 -26.32 -36.82
CA LEU A 9 -9.29 -25.82 -35.48
C LEU A 9 -10.48 -24.98 -34.98
N ALA A 10 -11.25 -25.50 -34.03
CA ALA A 10 -12.21 -24.74 -33.26
C ALA A 10 -11.48 -23.94 -32.20
N ALA A 11 -11.40 -22.62 -32.36
CA ALA A 11 -10.93 -21.72 -31.33
C ALA A 11 -11.97 -21.63 -30.19
N VAL A 12 -11.68 -22.26 -29.07
CA VAL A 12 -12.44 -22.08 -27.83
C VAL A 12 -12.01 -20.75 -27.22
N ALA A 13 -12.82 -19.73 -27.37
CA ALA A 13 -12.66 -18.47 -26.65
C ALA A 13 -12.98 -18.73 -25.17
N LEU A 14 -11.96 -18.81 -24.32
CA LEU A 14 -12.10 -18.79 -22.88
C LEU A 14 -12.54 -17.38 -22.46
N LEU A 15 -13.84 -17.20 -22.25
CA LEU A 15 -14.39 -16.06 -21.55
C LEU A 15 -13.98 -16.18 -20.07
N GLY A 16 -12.85 -15.59 -19.73
CA GLY A 16 -12.48 -15.36 -18.33
C GLY A 16 -13.51 -14.42 -17.69
N PRO A 17 -13.78 -14.56 -16.36
CA PRO A 17 -14.70 -13.66 -15.69
C PRO A 17 -14.21 -12.22 -15.84
N GLN A 18 -15.00 -11.38 -16.49
CA GLN A 18 -14.79 -9.94 -16.52
C GLN A 18 -14.97 -9.42 -15.08
N LEU A 19 -13.85 -9.24 -14.37
CA LEU A 19 -13.82 -8.49 -13.13
C LEU A 19 -14.37 -7.09 -13.43
N SER A 20 -15.44 -6.73 -12.73
CA SER A 20 -16.17 -5.47 -12.88
C SER A 20 -15.20 -4.29 -12.94
N ASN A 21 -15.23 -3.55 -14.05
CA ASN A 21 -14.50 -2.31 -14.29
C ASN A 21 -14.98 -1.20 -13.35
N ALA A 22 -14.59 -1.25 -12.06
CA ALA A 22 -14.44 -0.02 -11.31
C ALA A 22 -13.23 0.69 -11.93
N ALA A 23 -13.46 1.82 -12.59
CA ALA A 23 -12.42 2.60 -13.24
C ALA A 23 -11.23 2.75 -12.30
N SER A 24 -10.06 2.25 -12.72
CA SER A 24 -8.83 2.44 -11.95
C SER A 24 -8.63 3.94 -11.70
N PRO A 25 -8.27 4.35 -10.47
CA PRO A 25 -8.02 5.75 -10.19
C PRO A 25 -6.98 6.30 -11.15
N LYS A 26 -7.24 7.50 -11.66
CA LYS A 26 -6.31 8.20 -12.55
C LYS A 26 -5.07 8.63 -11.78
N GLU A 27 -3.89 8.48 -12.37
CA GLU A 27 -2.65 9.03 -11.84
C GLU A 27 -2.72 10.56 -11.77
N PRO A 28 -2.09 11.19 -10.74
CA PRO A 28 -2.08 12.64 -10.61
C PRO A 28 -1.31 13.30 -11.76
N SER A 29 -1.79 14.44 -12.20
CA SER A 29 -1.17 15.24 -13.27
C SER A 29 -0.48 16.48 -12.74
N GLU A 30 -0.89 17.00 -11.57
CA GLU A 30 -0.23 18.14 -10.94
C GLU A 30 1.13 17.73 -10.36
N PRO A 31 2.18 18.54 -10.52
CA PRO A 31 3.48 18.26 -9.94
C PRO A 31 3.41 18.28 -8.41
N GLY A 32 4.15 17.37 -7.79
CA GLY A 32 4.16 17.22 -6.34
C GLY A 32 5.02 16.08 -5.87
N GLU A 33 4.98 15.79 -4.57
CA GLU A 33 5.62 14.64 -3.98
C GLU A 33 4.64 13.46 -3.92
N TYR A 34 5.09 12.29 -4.38
CA TYR A 34 4.37 11.04 -4.21
C TYR A 34 4.91 10.30 -3.00
N ILE A 35 4.06 10.07 -2.01
CA ILE A 35 4.43 9.39 -0.76
C ILE A 35 3.89 7.96 -0.79
N ILE A 36 4.77 6.99 -0.61
CA ILE A 36 4.39 5.59 -0.40
C ILE A 36 4.73 5.22 1.04
N ILE A 37 3.78 4.63 1.76
CA ILE A 37 3.94 4.21 3.14
C ILE A 37 3.89 2.69 3.20
N ALA A 38 4.92 2.05 3.75
CA ALA A 38 4.94 0.63 4.07
C ALA A 38 4.85 0.42 5.58
N GLY A 39 3.79 -0.23 6.03
CA GLY A 39 3.65 -0.73 7.39
C GLY A 39 4.55 -1.93 7.67
N GLY A 40 4.59 -2.35 8.91
CA GLY A 40 5.34 -3.52 9.35
C GLY A 40 4.56 -4.82 9.18
N VAL A 41 5.28 -5.89 8.87
CA VAL A 41 4.75 -7.25 8.90
C VAL A 41 4.66 -7.76 10.34
N SER A 42 3.80 -8.74 10.59
CA SER A 42 3.74 -9.38 11.89
C SER A 42 4.98 -10.23 12.16
N LEU A 43 5.26 -10.47 13.44
CA LEU A 43 6.34 -11.36 13.84
C LEU A 43 5.98 -12.80 13.48
N ARG A 44 6.98 -13.58 13.01
CA ARG A 44 6.80 -14.99 12.64
C ARG A 44 6.21 -15.83 13.78
N ILE A 45 6.55 -15.51 15.01
CA ILE A 45 6.03 -16.22 16.19
C ILE A 45 4.51 -16.14 16.28
N TRP A 46 3.90 -15.04 15.82
CA TRP A 46 2.46 -14.86 15.85
C TRP A 46 1.77 -15.53 14.67
N GLU A 47 2.43 -15.61 13.53
CA GLU A 47 1.90 -16.29 12.36
C GLU A 47 1.62 -17.78 12.63
N LYS A 48 2.40 -18.40 13.52
CA LYS A 48 2.19 -19.79 13.93
C LYS A 48 0.85 -20.08 14.61
N TRP A 49 0.27 -19.05 15.23
CA TRP A 49 -0.98 -19.17 15.98
C TRP A 49 -2.21 -18.72 15.20
N LYS A 50 -2.01 -18.15 14.00
CA LYS A 50 -3.11 -17.73 13.14
C LYS A 50 -3.69 -18.91 12.38
N VAL A 51 -5.03 -18.95 12.27
CA VAL A 51 -5.74 -19.92 11.43
C VAL A 51 -5.36 -19.75 9.95
N GLU A 52 -5.19 -18.49 9.52
CA GLU A 52 -4.77 -18.11 8.17
C GLU A 52 -3.52 -17.23 8.26
N PRO A 53 -2.31 -17.83 8.28
CA PRO A 53 -1.08 -17.05 8.25
C PRO A 53 -0.97 -16.23 6.97
N HIS A 54 -0.64 -14.94 7.07
CA HIS A 54 -0.55 -14.06 5.90
C HIS A 54 0.76 -13.27 5.82
N ASP A 55 1.57 -13.25 6.88
CA ASP A 55 2.87 -12.59 6.92
C ASP A 55 4.05 -13.58 7.01
N ASN A 56 3.87 -14.80 6.51
CA ASN A 56 4.98 -15.75 6.42
C ASN A 56 6.14 -15.19 5.60
N TRP A 57 5.85 -14.36 4.62
CA TRP A 57 6.87 -13.68 3.85
C TRP A 57 7.00 -12.22 4.31
N TRP A 58 8.20 -11.89 4.78
CA TRP A 58 8.53 -10.57 5.36
C TRP A 58 8.33 -9.38 4.40
N ALA A 59 8.39 -9.61 3.09
CA ALA A 59 8.45 -8.55 2.09
C ALA A 59 7.09 -8.20 1.48
N ASN A 60 5.96 -8.68 1.99
CA ASN A 60 4.64 -8.44 1.39
C ASN A 60 4.39 -6.95 1.06
N PHE A 61 4.57 -6.06 2.03
CA PHE A 61 4.33 -4.63 1.85
C PHE A 61 5.48 -3.93 1.13
N ILE A 62 6.71 -4.39 1.32
CA ILE A 62 7.90 -3.90 0.63
C ILE A 62 7.82 -4.19 -0.86
N ARG A 63 7.44 -5.41 -1.23
CA ARG A 63 7.27 -5.82 -2.63
C ARG A 63 6.16 -5.01 -3.32
N ALA A 64 4.98 -4.91 -2.70
CA ALA A 64 3.88 -4.14 -3.26
C ALA A 64 4.26 -2.66 -3.43
N SER A 65 4.96 -2.08 -2.45
CA SER A 65 5.52 -0.73 -2.56
C SER A 65 6.50 -0.61 -3.73
N ARG A 66 7.41 -1.59 -3.91
CA ARG A 66 8.37 -1.64 -5.03
C ARG A 66 7.67 -1.67 -6.38
N ILE A 67 6.68 -2.56 -6.54
CA ILE A 67 5.89 -2.65 -7.78
C ILE A 67 5.23 -1.29 -8.08
N ARG A 68 4.68 -0.65 -7.06
CA ARG A 68 4.04 0.65 -7.23
C ARG A 68 5.03 1.76 -7.58
N ILE A 69 6.20 1.79 -6.95
CA ILE A 69 7.29 2.71 -7.29
C ILE A 69 7.64 2.59 -8.77
N GLU A 70 7.85 1.36 -9.25
CA GLU A 70 8.18 1.07 -10.64
C GLU A 70 7.09 1.58 -11.60
N GLN A 71 5.81 1.32 -11.31
CA GLN A 71 4.69 1.81 -12.12
C GLN A 71 4.63 3.34 -12.19
N ILE A 72 4.87 4.01 -11.05
CA ILE A 72 4.89 5.48 -11.01
C ILE A 72 6.04 6.03 -11.84
N GLN A 73 7.23 5.45 -11.76
CA GLN A 73 8.39 5.88 -12.53
C GLN A 73 8.24 5.59 -14.02
N GLN A 74 7.60 4.50 -14.40
CA GLN A 74 7.25 4.21 -15.80
C GLN A 74 6.26 5.23 -16.36
N ALA A 75 5.26 5.63 -15.57
CA ALA A 75 4.27 6.63 -15.98
C ALA A 75 4.85 8.06 -15.98
N ASN A 76 5.70 8.40 -15.02
CA ASN A 76 6.36 9.70 -14.89
C ASN A 76 7.78 9.54 -14.31
N PRO A 77 8.80 9.45 -15.16
CA PRO A 77 10.20 9.26 -14.73
C PRO A 77 10.73 10.37 -13.82
N ASN A 78 10.11 11.56 -13.85
CA ASN A 78 10.52 12.72 -13.04
C ASN A 78 9.73 12.86 -11.74
N GLN A 79 8.83 11.90 -11.43
CA GLN A 79 8.05 11.96 -10.21
C GLN A 79 8.94 11.85 -8.98
N GLN A 80 8.89 12.87 -8.12
CA GLN A 80 9.54 12.81 -6.82
C GLN A 80 8.81 11.81 -5.92
N ILE A 81 9.47 10.70 -5.57
CA ILE A 81 8.91 9.66 -4.72
C ILE A 81 9.63 9.63 -3.37
N THR A 82 8.86 9.69 -2.28
CA THR A 82 9.33 9.41 -0.93
C THR A 82 8.69 8.14 -0.41
N TRP A 83 9.51 7.20 -0.02
CA TRP A 83 9.09 5.92 0.54
C TRP A 83 9.30 5.91 2.05
N LEU A 84 8.20 5.94 2.82
CA LEU A 84 8.18 5.89 4.28
C LEU A 84 7.98 4.43 4.72
N VAL A 85 8.94 3.89 5.49
CA VAL A 85 8.90 2.50 5.93
C VAL A 85 8.94 2.43 7.45
N TYR A 86 8.03 1.67 8.04
CA TYR A 86 7.98 1.44 9.48
C TYR A 86 9.14 0.52 9.91
N ARG A 87 10.19 1.10 10.50
CA ARG A 87 11.45 0.44 10.79
C ARG A 87 11.37 -0.67 11.85
N PRO A 88 10.71 -0.46 13.02
CA PRO A 88 10.81 -1.40 14.13
C PRO A 88 10.38 -2.83 13.79
N ALA A 89 9.35 -3.00 12.96
CA ALA A 89 8.88 -4.31 12.55
C ALA A 89 9.93 -5.08 11.74
N TYR A 90 10.61 -4.41 10.80
CA TYR A 90 11.64 -5.05 9.98
C TYR A 90 12.92 -5.36 10.76
N VAL A 91 13.29 -4.51 11.74
CA VAL A 91 14.38 -4.81 12.68
C VAL A 91 14.04 -6.02 13.54
N ALA A 92 12.81 -6.10 14.09
CA ALA A 92 12.37 -7.23 14.89
C ALA A 92 12.31 -8.52 14.07
N ARG A 93 11.76 -8.44 12.84
CA ARG A 93 11.69 -9.58 11.93
C ARG A 93 13.07 -10.04 11.46
N SER A 94 14.02 -9.11 11.24
CA SER A 94 15.42 -9.42 10.91
C SER A 94 16.07 -10.29 11.98
N ARG A 95 15.82 -9.98 13.25
CA ARG A 95 16.33 -10.77 14.38
C ARG A 95 15.72 -12.18 14.41
N GLN A 96 14.43 -12.31 14.16
CA GLN A 96 13.75 -13.61 14.13
C GLN A 96 14.26 -14.53 13.01
N ASP A 97 14.55 -13.96 11.86
CA ASP A 97 14.92 -14.71 10.66
C ASP A 97 16.44 -14.77 10.45
N SER A 98 17.24 -14.16 11.36
CA SER A 98 18.71 -14.03 11.25
C SER A 98 19.15 -13.47 9.90
N ARG A 99 18.43 -12.45 9.41
CA ARG A 99 18.67 -11.85 8.09
C ARG A 99 18.45 -10.33 8.15
N ASP A 100 19.34 -9.55 7.57
CA ASP A 100 19.21 -8.09 7.55
C ASP A 100 18.21 -7.61 6.49
N TYR A 101 16.95 -7.50 6.90
CA TYR A 101 15.89 -6.96 6.05
C TYR A 101 15.98 -5.46 5.84
N THR A 102 16.59 -4.73 6.79
CA THR A 102 16.77 -3.29 6.64
C THR A 102 17.71 -2.97 5.50
N ASN A 103 18.76 -3.76 5.33
CA ASN A 103 19.68 -3.64 4.20
C ASN A 103 19.01 -4.01 2.88
N LEU A 104 18.19 -5.06 2.85
CA LEU A 104 17.41 -5.43 1.65
C LEU A 104 16.41 -4.34 1.24
N ILE A 105 15.77 -3.68 2.20
CA ILE A 105 14.88 -2.54 1.92
C ILE A 105 15.69 -1.36 1.36
N THR A 106 16.86 -1.11 1.94
CA THR A 106 17.77 -0.06 1.47
C THR A 106 18.21 -0.30 0.02
N SER A 107 18.46 -1.57 -0.38
CA SER A 107 18.82 -1.90 -1.77
C SER A 107 17.69 -1.57 -2.77
N VAL A 108 16.41 -1.68 -2.37
CA VAL A 108 15.29 -1.23 -3.20
C VAL A 108 15.35 0.29 -3.43
N ARG A 109 15.61 1.08 -2.36
CA ARG A 109 15.86 2.52 -2.49
C ARG A 109 16.93 2.83 -3.52
N ASP A 110 18.05 2.11 -3.44
CA ASP A 110 19.21 2.35 -4.32
C ASP A 110 18.91 1.97 -5.78
N THR A 111 18.18 0.87 -5.99
CA THR A 111 17.77 0.42 -7.32
C THR A 111 16.82 1.40 -8.00
N PHE A 112 15.84 1.94 -7.27
CA PHE A 112 14.83 2.83 -7.81
C PHE A 112 15.15 4.32 -7.60
N HIS A 113 16.27 4.66 -6.96
CA HIS A 113 16.70 6.03 -6.68
C HIS A 113 15.62 6.88 -5.99
N VAL A 114 14.83 6.27 -5.09
CA VAL A 114 13.79 6.96 -4.33
C VAL A 114 14.31 7.45 -2.98
N ARG A 115 13.66 8.45 -2.42
CA ARG A 115 13.96 8.91 -1.07
C ARG A 115 13.37 7.94 -0.04
N LEU A 116 14.20 7.16 0.64
CA LEU A 116 13.78 6.31 1.76
C LEU A 116 13.81 7.10 3.07
N MET A 117 12.71 7.08 3.80
CA MET A 117 12.57 7.62 5.14
C MET A 117 12.05 6.54 6.08
N TRP A 118 12.79 6.27 7.14
CA TRP A 118 12.35 5.39 8.20
C TRP A 118 11.48 6.16 9.21
N PHE A 119 10.41 5.53 9.71
CA PHE A 119 9.65 6.07 10.83
C PHE A 119 9.41 4.98 11.88
N ASP A 120 9.33 5.41 13.14
CA ASP A 120 9.17 4.53 14.30
C ASP A 120 7.87 4.81 15.07
N SER A 121 7.17 5.88 14.73
CA SER A 121 5.92 6.29 15.38
C SER A 121 4.98 7.03 14.45
N THR A 122 3.68 7.03 14.80
CA THR A 122 2.64 7.78 14.07
C THR A 122 2.93 9.29 14.05
N SER A 123 3.52 9.83 15.12
CA SER A 123 3.88 11.26 15.15
C SER A 123 5.00 11.62 14.17
N GLN A 124 5.99 10.75 13.98
CA GLN A 124 7.01 10.95 12.94
C GLN A 124 6.39 10.90 11.54
N LEU A 125 5.50 9.95 11.28
CA LEU A 125 4.76 9.86 10.02
C LEU A 125 3.95 11.13 9.75
N LEU A 126 3.13 11.56 10.70
CA LEU A 126 2.31 12.77 10.57
C LEU A 126 3.15 14.04 10.42
N ASN A 127 4.28 14.12 11.13
CA ASN A 127 5.21 15.23 10.98
C ASN A 127 5.80 15.27 9.56
N TYR A 128 6.17 14.11 9.00
CA TYR A 128 6.67 14.06 7.62
C TYR A 128 5.57 14.46 6.61
N ILE A 129 4.38 13.90 6.72
CA ILE A 129 3.26 14.25 5.84
C ILE A 129 3.05 15.76 5.83
N ASN A 130 3.03 16.39 7.01
CA ASN A 130 2.75 17.81 7.14
C ASN A 130 3.93 18.73 6.82
N ARG A 131 5.18 18.31 7.08
CA ARG A 131 6.36 19.18 7.11
C ARG A 131 7.61 18.59 6.48
N GLY A 132 7.55 17.40 5.91
CA GLY A 132 8.70 16.72 5.27
C GLY A 132 9.23 17.45 4.05
N GLN A 133 8.40 18.30 3.46
CA GLN A 133 8.71 19.28 2.41
C GLN A 133 8.05 20.62 2.77
N PRO A 134 8.48 21.75 2.20
CA PRO A 134 7.75 23.03 2.29
C PRO A 134 6.42 22.91 1.53
N ARG A 135 5.35 22.52 2.23
CA ARG A 135 4.04 22.16 1.67
C ARG A 135 3.30 23.29 0.96
N ASP A 136 3.72 24.52 1.15
CA ASP A 136 3.29 25.67 0.37
C ASP A 136 3.79 25.62 -1.08
N ARG A 137 4.95 24.98 -1.33
CA ARG A 137 5.60 24.87 -2.65
C ARG A 137 5.56 23.45 -3.22
N VAL A 138 5.72 22.43 -2.39
CA VAL A 138 5.76 21.02 -2.80
C VAL A 138 4.60 20.30 -2.14
N LYS A 139 3.45 20.29 -2.80
CA LYS A 139 2.26 19.57 -2.35
C LYS A 139 2.41 18.05 -2.55
N ILE A 140 1.55 17.31 -1.88
CA ILE A 140 1.44 15.87 -2.05
C ILE A 140 0.48 15.60 -3.21
N ASN A 141 0.97 15.00 -4.29
CA ASN A 141 0.14 14.57 -5.41
C ASN A 141 -0.24 13.08 -5.33
N GLY A 142 0.47 12.27 -4.54
CA GLY A 142 0.11 10.89 -4.28
C GLY A 142 0.41 10.49 -2.83
N LEU A 143 -0.49 9.70 -2.22
CA LEU A 143 -0.29 9.12 -0.89
C LEU A 143 -0.88 7.72 -0.88
N GLU A 144 -0.04 6.70 -0.83
CA GLU A 144 -0.49 5.31 -0.82
C GLU A 144 0.06 4.54 0.39
N PHE A 145 -0.80 3.74 1.01
CA PHE A 145 -0.47 2.91 2.17
C PHE A 145 -0.53 1.43 1.84
N PHE A 146 0.54 0.70 2.11
CA PHE A 146 0.65 -0.74 2.07
C PHE A 146 0.91 -1.27 3.47
N GLY A 147 0.01 -2.09 3.99
CA GLY A 147 0.13 -2.58 5.36
C GLY A 147 -1.16 -3.22 5.88
N HIS A 148 -1.08 -3.67 7.11
CA HIS A 148 -2.27 -4.10 7.85
C HIS A 148 -3.19 -2.93 8.16
N SER A 149 -4.48 -3.20 8.15
CA SER A 149 -5.49 -2.21 8.51
C SER A 149 -6.79 -2.88 8.92
N ASN A 150 -7.65 -2.08 9.50
CA ASN A 150 -9.07 -2.34 9.67
C ASN A 150 -9.88 -1.14 9.15
N LYS A 151 -11.18 -1.13 9.38
CA LYS A 151 -12.05 -0.05 8.91
C LYS A 151 -11.67 1.35 9.41
N ALA A 152 -10.97 1.45 10.56
CA ALA A 152 -10.69 2.70 11.23
C ALA A 152 -9.19 3.03 11.40
N CYS A 153 -8.28 2.10 11.08
CA CYS A 153 -6.84 2.27 11.35
C CYS A 153 -5.95 1.75 10.23
N TRP A 154 -4.86 2.48 9.94
CA TRP A 154 -3.64 1.91 9.39
C TRP A 154 -2.79 1.38 10.55
N MET A 155 -2.41 0.13 10.51
CA MET A 155 -1.66 -0.55 11.57
C MET A 155 -0.23 -0.77 11.12
N PHE A 156 0.74 -0.14 11.81
CA PHE A 156 2.14 -0.20 11.42
C PHE A 156 2.93 -1.27 12.16
N ASP A 157 2.55 -1.57 13.41
CA ASP A 157 3.27 -2.50 14.26
C ASP A 157 2.40 -3.67 14.71
N TYR A 158 2.69 -4.84 14.19
CA TYR A 158 2.02 -6.10 14.54
C TYR A 158 2.90 -6.97 15.44
N SER A 159 3.47 -6.36 16.49
CA SER A 159 4.42 -7.01 17.41
C SER A 159 3.85 -7.28 18.79
N SER A 160 2.52 -7.19 19.01
CA SER A 160 1.92 -7.46 20.30
C SER A 160 2.06 -8.93 20.71
N PHE A 161 2.41 -9.14 21.96
CA PHE A 161 2.56 -10.46 22.57
C PHE A 161 1.23 -11.16 22.81
N ILE A 162 0.16 -10.41 23.04
CA ILE A 162 -1.10 -10.98 23.52
C ILE A 162 -2.02 -11.37 22.36
N ASP A 163 -2.24 -10.47 21.40
CA ASP A 163 -3.26 -10.67 20.36
C ASP A 163 -2.79 -10.40 18.93
N SER A 164 -1.50 -10.33 18.68
CA SER A 164 -0.97 -9.79 17.41
C SER A 164 -1.57 -8.40 17.08
N ALA A 165 -2.02 -7.68 18.11
CA ALA A 165 -2.61 -6.36 17.94
C ALA A 165 -1.53 -5.33 17.57
N SER A 166 -1.89 -4.35 16.79
CA SER A 166 -0.98 -3.26 16.46
C SER A 166 -0.70 -2.40 17.69
N LYS A 167 0.58 -2.10 17.92
CA LYS A 167 1.02 -1.15 18.98
C LYS A 167 1.19 0.26 18.45
N VAL A 168 1.36 0.42 17.13
CA VAL A 168 1.51 1.72 16.47
C VAL A 168 0.57 1.75 15.26
N TRP A 169 -0.32 2.71 15.25
CA TRP A 169 -1.34 2.87 14.22
C TRP A 169 -1.67 4.34 13.97
N LEU A 170 -2.22 4.64 12.81
CA LEU A 170 -2.91 5.89 12.53
C LEU A 170 -4.42 5.61 12.55
N HIS A 171 -5.10 6.10 13.58
CA HIS A 171 -6.55 5.97 13.70
C HIS A 171 -7.27 7.06 12.89
N GLU A 172 -8.47 6.77 12.41
CA GLU A 172 -9.26 7.73 11.61
C GLU A 172 -9.55 9.05 12.35
N ASN A 173 -9.60 9.04 13.69
CA ASN A 173 -9.74 10.25 14.50
C ASN A 173 -8.48 11.13 14.46
N ASP A 174 -7.31 10.56 14.18
CA ASP A 174 -6.05 11.29 14.07
C ASP A 174 -5.84 11.95 12.70
N LEU A 175 -6.70 11.65 11.73
CA LEU A 175 -6.62 12.23 10.38
C LEU A 175 -6.79 13.75 10.40
N THR A 176 -7.48 14.29 11.38
CA THR A 176 -7.59 15.74 11.60
C THR A 176 -6.26 16.44 11.90
N LYS A 177 -5.21 15.68 12.28
CA LYS A 177 -3.84 16.16 12.45
C LYS A 177 -3.09 16.36 11.12
N ILE A 178 -3.66 15.87 10.01
CA ILE A 178 -3.14 16.15 8.67
C ILE A 178 -3.63 17.53 8.23
N ASN A 179 -2.70 18.41 7.89
CA ASN A 179 -3.04 19.76 7.50
C ASN A 179 -3.85 19.79 6.20
N ARG A 180 -4.89 20.61 6.15
CA ARG A 180 -5.62 20.87 4.90
C ARG A 180 -4.75 21.68 3.94
N GLY A 181 -4.95 21.45 2.65
CA GLY A 181 -4.27 22.23 1.61
C GLY A 181 -2.85 21.79 1.26
N ILE A 182 -2.33 20.72 1.89
CA ILE A 182 -1.03 20.14 1.53
C ILE A 182 -1.08 19.18 0.34
N PHE A 183 -2.27 18.84 -0.12
CA PHE A 183 -2.48 17.99 -1.30
C PHE A 183 -2.74 18.82 -2.55
N THR A 184 -2.39 18.28 -3.72
CA THR A 184 -2.86 18.81 -5.00
C THR A 184 -4.35 18.54 -5.19
N LYS A 185 -4.99 19.23 -6.13
CA LYS A 185 -6.44 19.06 -6.37
C LYS A 185 -6.79 17.68 -6.91
N ASP A 186 -5.88 17.08 -7.67
CA ASP A 186 -6.02 15.78 -8.31
C ASP A 186 -5.25 14.68 -7.57
N ALA A 187 -4.85 14.90 -6.31
CA ALA A 187 -4.07 13.95 -5.54
C ALA A 187 -4.71 12.55 -5.51
N LEU A 188 -3.91 11.54 -5.82
CA LEU A 188 -4.28 10.14 -5.68
C LEU A 188 -3.96 9.66 -4.27
N VAL A 189 -5.00 9.47 -3.46
CA VAL A 189 -4.83 8.86 -2.12
C VAL A 189 -5.47 7.48 -2.11
N ARG A 190 -4.72 6.45 -1.70
CA ARG A 190 -5.19 5.07 -1.65
C ARG A 190 -4.64 4.29 -0.46
N SER A 191 -5.49 3.52 0.17
CA SER A 191 -5.09 2.50 1.15
C SER A 191 -5.28 1.11 0.56
N TRP A 192 -4.19 0.35 0.47
CA TRP A 192 -4.18 -1.04 0.00
C TRP A 192 -4.44 -2.05 1.14
N GLY A 193 -4.69 -1.55 2.34
CA GLY A 193 -5.02 -2.38 3.48
C GLY A 193 -6.48 -2.80 3.51
N CYS A 194 -6.78 -3.76 4.39
CA CYS A 194 -8.11 -4.35 4.56
C CYS A 194 -9.12 -3.33 5.12
N HIS A 195 -10.37 -3.36 4.66
CA HIS A 195 -11.53 -2.68 5.24
C HIS A 195 -11.49 -1.15 5.29
N THR A 196 -10.46 -0.48 4.78
CA THR A 196 -10.32 1.00 4.90
C THR A 196 -11.39 1.78 4.13
N GLY A 197 -12.04 1.16 3.16
CA GLY A 197 -13.18 1.73 2.44
C GLY A 197 -14.49 1.79 3.24
N GLU A 198 -14.54 1.12 4.39
CA GLU A 198 -15.78 1.01 5.18
C GLU A 198 -15.99 2.20 6.13
N SER A 199 -14.93 2.89 6.57
CA SER A 199 -15.00 4.08 7.44
C SER A 199 -13.90 5.09 7.12
N MET A 200 -12.63 4.66 7.17
CA MET A 200 -11.46 5.55 7.11
C MET A 200 -11.44 6.42 5.83
N SER A 201 -11.91 5.91 4.68
CA SER A 201 -11.99 6.69 3.44
C SER A 201 -12.86 7.94 3.57
N GLY A 202 -14.05 7.80 4.14
CA GLY A 202 -14.96 8.92 4.39
C GLY A 202 -14.39 9.92 5.40
N ARG A 203 -13.74 9.42 6.47
CA ARG A 203 -13.08 10.24 7.48
C ARG A 203 -11.90 11.00 6.92
N PHE A 204 -11.09 10.36 6.05
CA PHE A 204 -9.96 11.02 5.38
C PHE A 204 -10.44 12.20 4.54
N ARG A 205 -11.49 12.02 3.74
CA ARG A 205 -12.10 13.10 2.96
C ARG A 205 -12.59 14.23 3.85
N SER A 206 -13.28 13.92 4.95
CA SER A 206 -13.80 14.91 5.89
C SER A 206 -12.68 15.73 6.55
N ALA A 207 -11.57 15.08 6.90
CA ALA A 207 -10.43 15.70 7.56
C ALA A 207 -9.60 16.55 6.61
N THR A 208 -9.26 16.03 5.42
CA THR A 208 -8.27 16.64 4.51
C THR A 208 -8.88 17.40 3.33
N GLY A 209 -10.12 17.10 2.97
CA GLY A 209 -10.77 17.60 1.75
C GLY A 209 -10.48 16.75 0.50
N VAL A 210 -9.63 15.71 0.60
CA VAL A 210 -9.23 14.83 -0.52
C VAL A 210 -9.85 13.45 -0.34
N SER A 211 -10.37 12.88 -1.42
CA SER A 211 -10.93 11.53 -1.39
C SER A 211 -9.83 10.48 -1.29
N MET A 212 -9.98 9.51 -0.39
CA MET A 212 -9.11 8.34 -0.29
C MET A 212 -9.83 7.10 -0.82
N TRP A 213 -9.19 6.39 -1.74
CA TRP A 213 -9.64 5.07 -2.14
C TRP A 213 -9.28 4.05 -1.07
N GLY A 214 -10.25 3.29 -0.62
CA GLY A 214 -10.07 2.18 0.33
C GLY A 214 -10.85 0.96 -0.13
N LEU A 215 -10.46 -0.21 0.35
CA LEU A 215 -11.11 -1.46 0.02
C LEU A 215 -12.18 -1.80 1.05
N THR A 216 -13.36 -2.21 0.59
CA THR A 216 -14.33 -2.92 1.44
C THR A 216 -13.93 -4.38 1.49
N GLY A 217 -13.87 -4.97 2.69
CA GLY A 217 -13.37 -6.32 2.88
C GLY A 217 -11.84 -6.41 2.94
N LYS A 218 -11.34 -7.64 2.85
CA LYS A 218 -9.89 -7.94 2.95
C LYS A 218 -9.18 -7.72 1.63
N SER A 219 -7.92 -7.31 1.69
CA SER A 219 -6.97 -7.29 0.57
C SER A 219 -6.08 -8.52 0.58
N GLN A 220 -5.74 -9.00 -0.60
CA GLN A 220 -4.78 -10.07 -0.81
C GLN A 220 -3.55 -9.51 -1.52
N TYR A 221 -2.37 -9.71 -0.91
CA TYR A 221 -1.08 -9.33 -1.47
C TYR A 221 -0.55 -10.45 -2.37
N LEU A 222 -0.47 -10.16 -3.66
CA LEU A 222 0.01 -11.10 -4.69
C LEU A 222 1.53 -11.01 -4.88
N THR A 223 2.10 -11.95 -5.62
CA THR A 223 3.56 -12.01 -5.79
C THR A 223 4.09 -11.00 -6.79
N GLU A 224 3.44 -10.81 -7.93
CA GLU A 224 3.93 -9.96 -9.03
C GLU A 224 3.01 -8.78 -9.35
N GLU A 225 1.97 -8.58 -8.53
CA GLU A 225 0.94 -7.57 -8.77
C GLU A 225 0.65 -6.76 -7.51
N LEU A 226 -0.04 -5.63 -7.70
CA LEU A 226 -0.60 -4.88 -6.58
C LEU A 226 -1.72 -5.65 -5.89
N PRO A 227 -2.01 -5.35 -4.61
CA PRO A 227 -3.05 -6.06 -3.88
C PRO A 227 -4.42 -5.97 -4.54
N VAL A 228 -5.17 -7.06 -4.46
CA VAL A 228 -6.53 -7.17 -4.97
C VAL A 228 -7.52 -7.48 -3.85
N PRO A 229 -8.84 -7.29 -4.05
CA PRO A 229 -9.84 -7.80 -3.13
C PRO A 229 -9.69 -9.32 -2.95
N SER A 230 -9.73 -9.81 -1.71
CA SER A 230 -9.64 -11.25 -1.43
C SER A 230 -10.90 -12.03 -1.79
N THR A 231 -12.00 -11.35 -2.04
CA THR A 231 -13.29 -11.94 -2.43
C THR A 231 -13.97 -11.12 -3.53
N ALA A 232 -14.85 -11.74 -4.28
CA ALA A 232 -15.64 -11.08 -5.33
C ALA A 232 -16.57 -9.97 -4.78
N ALA A 233 -16.88 -9.97 -3.49
CA ALA A 233 -17.68 -8.93 -2.86
C ALA A 233 -16.84 -7.68 -2.49
N GLY A 234 -15.53 -7.82 -2.40
CA GLY A 234 -14.64 -6.70 -2.12
C GLY A 234 -14.60 -5.71 -3.29
N ARG A 235 -14.66 -4.42 -2.97
CA ARG A 235 -14.63 -3.35 -3.98
C ARG A 235 -13.93 -2.11 -3.45
N TRP A 236 -13.36 -1.35 -4.37
CA TRP A 236 -12.77 -0.05 -4.08
C TRP A 236 -13.87 1.01 -3.90
N THR A 237 -13.79 1.78 -2.82
CA THR A 237 -14.70 2.90 -2.50
C THR A 237 -13.90 4.14 -2.10
N ARG A 238 -14.54 5.33 -2.11
CA ARG A 238 -13.93 6.60 -1.69
C ARG A 238 -14.97 7.56 -1.08
#